data_3ce89f004cc03057f19bf3b895490660
#
_entry.id   3ce89f004cc03057f19bf3b895490660
#
_cell.length_a   1.000
_cell.length_b   1.000
_cell.length_c   1.000
_cell.angle_alpha   90.00
_cell.angle_beta   90.00
_cell.angle_gamma   90.00
#
_symmetry.space_group_name_H-M   'P 1'
#
loop_
_entity.id
_entity.type
_entity.pdbx_description
1 polymer ?
#
loop_
_entity_poly.entity_id
_entity_poly.type
_entity_poly.pdbx_seq_one_letter_code
_entity_poly.pdbx_strand_id
1 'polypeptide(L)'
;MNDDSDNVIDGKNPSMYGILTGICKGETWSYRDEPLALDIMYSYCVGGCGVVGRIPNEKRKQARVFFETVFSSLKKKNIFEFEFSTEDIELRKAMLDIFSDKKLHSEEEYSYRKSDKCNDNVTLPSYTILEVDRRFLEKREKYENEDMLFERLNNSWYCQEDFLEYSKCFVALKEKKIVGIIFGSARFSNIIDVDIEVLEKHRKKGIATVLTAYFVNACIHIGCIVQWDCVESNVKSQAVAEKCGFQLFKKRPFYWFDL
;
A
#
# COMPACT_ATOMS: atom_id res chain seq x y z
N MET A 1 -9.82 31.44 0.82
CA MET A 1 -10.68 30.35 0.34
C MET A 1 -9.84 29.10 0.49
N ASN A 2 -9.96 28.39 1.60
CA ASN A 2 -9.33 27.07 1.77
C ASN A 2 -10.16 26.11 0.95
N ASP A 3 -9.50 25.46 0.03
CA ASP A 3 -10.11 24.57 -0.96
C ASP A 3 -10.59 23.29 -0.25
N ASP A 4 -11.92 23.10 -0.19
CA ASP A 4 -12.52 21.87 0.35
C ASP A 4 -12.08 20.59 -0.41
N SER A 5 -11.43 20.75 -1.56
CA SER A 5 -10.88 19.66 -2.37
C SER A 5 -9.71 18.95 -1.68
N ASP A 6 -8.85 19.67 -0.95
CA ASP A 6 -7.68 19.08 -0.27
C ASP A 6 -8.11 18.15 0.89
N ASN A 7 -9.17 18.48 1.61
CA ASN A 7 -9.72 17.63 2.68
C ASN A 7 -10.34 16.32 2.16
N VAL A 8 -10.84 16.29 0.92
CA VAL A 8 -11.44 15.08 0.32
C VAL A 8 -10.36 14.07 -0.11
N ILE A 9 -9.18 14.53 -0.49
CA ILE A 9 -8.04 13.69 -0.90
C ILE A 9 -7.34 13.10 0.32
N ASP A 10 -7.26 13.85 1.41
CA ASP A 10 -6.45 13.52 2.59
C ASP A 10 -6.88 12.24 3.32
N GLY A 11 -8.14 11.86 3.27
CA GLY A 11 -8.64 10.64 3.92
C GLY A 11 -8.49 9.37 3.10
N LYS A 12 -8.16 9.45 1.80
CA LYS A 12 -8.18 8.33 0.87
C LYS A 12 -6.91 7.48 0.97
N ASN A 13 -7.08 6.15 0.94
CA ASN A 13 -5.97 5.21 0.93
C ASN A 13 -5.29 5.19 -0.44
N PRO A 14 -3.98 5.48 -0.57
CA PRO A 14 -3.28 5.53 -1.84
C PRO A 14 -3.32 4.22 -2.62
N SER A 15 -3.22 3.06 -1.94
CA SER A 15 -3.24 1.75 -2.58
C SER A 15 -4.57 1.49 -3.29
N MET A 16 -5.70 1.89 -2.69
CA MET A 16 -7.02 1.65 -3.25
C MET A 16 -7.41 2.70 -4.31
N TYR A 17 -7.23 3.98 -3.98
CA TYR A 17 -7.58 5.05 -4.92
C TYR A 17 -6.60 5.16 -6.09
N GLY A 18 -5.35 4.74 -5.93
CA GLY A 18 -4.39 4.62 -7.02
C GLY A 18 -4.82 3.55 -8.05
N ILE A 19 -5.38 2.43 -7.59
CA ILE A 19 -5.96 1.40 -8.48
C ILE A 19 -7.23 1.93 -9.15
N LEU A 20 -8.13 2.56 -8.38
CA LEU A 20 -9.40 3.09 -8.91
C LEU A 20 -9.16 4.14 -10.01
N THR A 21 -8.09 4.92 -9.92
CA THR A 21 -7.70 5.92 -10.92
C THR A 21 -6.79 5.40 -12.03
N GLY A 22 -6.40 4.11 -11.97
CA GLY A 22 -5.57 3.48 -13.00
C GLY A 22 -4.08 3.81 -12.91
N ILE A 23 -3.63 4.47 -11.85
CA ILE A 23 -2.20 4.78 -11.61
C ILE A 23 -1.46 3.53 -11.10
N CYS A 24 -2.05 2.83 -10.13
CA CYS A 24 -1.46 1.63 -9.53
C CYS A 24 -2.06 0.36 -10.14
N LYS A 25 -1.26 -0.68 -10.20
CA LYS A 25 -1.70 -1.99 -10.68
C LYS A 25 -2.57 -2.69 -9.65
N GLY A 26 -3.70 -3.23 -10.11
CA GLY A 26 -4.66 -3.96 -9.30
C GLY A 26 -5.82 -4.46 -10.11
N GLU A 27 -6.80 -5.04 -9.43
CA GLU A 27 -8.06 -5.44 -10.05
C GLU A 27 -9.17 -4.49 -9.60
N THR A 28 -10.15 -4.29 -10.46
CA THR A 28 -11.34 -3.49 -10.13
C THR A 28 -12.60 -4.20 -10.61
N TRP A 29 -13.59 -4.28 -9.74
CA TRP A 29 -14.93 -4.73 -10.06
C TRP A 29 -15.92 -3.62 -9.72
N SER A 30 -16.77 -3.27 -10.67
CA SER A 30 -17.77 -2.20 -10.51
C SER A 30 -19.17 -2.76 -10.69
N TYR A 31 -20.09 -2.29 -9.87
CA TYR A 31 -21.53 -2.59 -9.96
C TYR A 31 -22.33 -1.29 -9.95
N ARG A 32 -23.27 -1.15 -10.86
CA ARG A 32 -24.14 0.03 -10.98
C ARG A 32 -25.58 -0.44 -11.24
N ASP A 33 -26.44 -0.24 -10.25
CA ASP A 33 -27.90 -0.42 -10.34
C ASP A 33 -28.52 0.48 -9.26
N GLU A 34 -28.66 1.75 -9.59
CA GLU A 34 -29.06 2.80 -8.67
C GLU A 34 -30.28 2.40 -7.81
N PRO A 35 -30.26 2.66 -6.49
CA PRO A 35 -29.24 3.42 -5.74
C PRO A 35 -28.02 2.61 -5.25
N LEU A 36 -27.85 1.34 -5.67
CA LEU A 36 -26.67 0.53 -5.37
C LEU A 36 -25.54 0.86 -6.33
N ALA A 37 -24.41 1.28 -5.80
CA ALA A 37 -23.20 1.52 -6.55
C ALA A 37 -21.98 1.08 -5.73
N LEU A 38 -21.14 0.21 -6.30
CA LEU A 38 -19.95 -0.33 -5.65
C LEU A 38 -18.76 -0.35 -6.60
N ASP A 39 -17.58 0.01 -6.09
CA ASP A 39 -16.29 -0.31 -6.67
C ASP A 39 -15.48 -1.08 -5.63
N ILE A 40 -14.95 -2.22 -6.04
CA ILE A 40 -14.07 -3.07 -5.22
C ILE A 40 -12.73 -3.10 -5.93
N MET A 41 -11.67 -2.68 -5.26
CA MET A 41 -10.30 -2.69 -5.75
C MET A 41 -9.50 -3.72 -4.97
N TYR A 42 -8.75 -4.57 -5.67
CA TYR A 42 -7.79 -5.49 -5.06
C TYR A 42 -6.36 -5.08 -5.38
N SER A 43 -5.56 -4.88 -4.36
CA SER A 43 -4.15 -4.56 -4.49
C SER A 43 -3.29 -5.83 -4.37
N TYR A 44 -2.52 -6.14 -5.41
CA TYR A 44 -1.55 -7.24 -5.37
C TYR A 44 -0.39 -6.98 -4.41
N CYS A 45 -0.06 -5.71 -4.17
CA CYS A 45 1.01 -5.34 -3.26
C CYS A 45 0.60 -5.51 -1.80
N VAL A 46 -0.64 -5.10 -1.46
CA VAL A 46 -1.18 -5.16 -0.08
C VAL A 46 -1.77 -6.54 0.23
N GLY A 47 -2.35 -7.19 -0.78
CA GLY A 47 -3.06 -8.47 -0.61
C GLY A 47 -4.52 -8.32 -0.16
N GLY A 48 -5.07 -7.10 -0.15
CA GLY A 48 -6.40 -6.78 0.36
C GLY A 48 -7.25 -5.97 -0.60
N CYS A 49 -8.54 -5.82 -0.26
CA CYS A 49 -9.52 -5.07 -1.02
C CYS A 49 -9.89 -3.75 -0.34
N GLY A 50 -9.97 -2.67 -1.14
CA GLY A 50 -10.71 -1.48 -0.78
C GLY A 50 -12.11 -1.52 -1.38
N VAL A 51 -13.10 -1.01 -0.65
CA VAL A 51 -14.48 -0.94 -1.13
C VAL A 51 -14.99 0.48 -0.99
N VAL A 52 -15.50 1.04 -2.08
CA VAL A 52 -16.14 2.36 -2.10
C VAL A 52 -17.51 2.27 -2.74
N GLY A 53 -18.40 3.19 -2.38
CA GLY A 53 -19.75 3.25 -2.93
C GLY A 53 -20.84 3.21 -1.87
N ARG A 54 -22.01 2.72 -2.25
CA ARG A 54 -23.20 2.73 -1.39
C ARG A 54 -24.00 1.43 -1.54
N ILE A 55 -24.46 0.87 -0.41
CA ILE A 55 -25.34 -0.29 -0.33
C ILE A 55 -26.62 0.09 0.46
N PRO A 56 -27.71 0.42 -0.21
CA PRO A 56 -29.01 0.61 0.45
C PRO A 56 -29.52 -0.69 1.08
N ASN A 57 -30.30 -0.57 2.15
CA ASN A 57 -30.82 -1.72 2.88
C ASN A 57 -31.59 -2.71 1.98
N GLU A 58 -32.44 -2.18 1.10
CA GLU A 58 -33.26 -2.95 0.14
C GLU A 58 -32.44 -3.65 -0.95
N LYS A 59 -31.19 -3.25 -1.16
CA LYS A 59 -30.27 -3.78 -2.17
C LYS A 59 -29.22 -4.75 -1.60
N ARG A 60 -29.23 -5.08 -0.31
CA ARG A 60 -28.21 -5.93 0.35
C ARG A 60 -28.09 -7.31 -0.30
N LYS A 61 -29.20 -7.93 -0.72
CA LYS A 61 -29.18 -9.22 -1.42
C LYS A 61 -28.45 -9.12 -2.77
N GLN A 62 -28.70 -8.07 -3.53
CA GLN A 62 -28.01 -7.82 -4.80
C GLN A 62 -26.51 -7.55 -4.60
N ALA A 63 -26.16 -6.75 -3.60
CA ALA A 63 -24.77 -6.51 -3.23
C ALA A 63 -24.07 -7.84 -2.85
N ARG A 64 -24.72 -8.72 -2.08
CA ARG A 64 -24.18 -10.05 -1.75
C ARG A 64 -23.89 -10.87 -3.02
N VAL A 65 -24.81 -10.93 -3.97
CA VAL A 65 -24.60 -11.63 -5.24
C VAL A 65 -23.41 -11.06 -6.00
N PHE A 66 -23.25 -9.73 -6.01
CA PHE A 66 -22.09 -9.09 -6.63
C PHE A 66 -20.77 -9.49 -5.92
N PHE A 67 -20.73 -9.48 -4.58
CA PHE A 67 -19.56 -9.95 -3.83
C PHE A 67 -19.21 -11.41 -4.16
N GLU A 68 -20.19 -12.30 -4.32
CA GLU A 68 -19.92 -13.70 -4.69
C GLU A 68 -19.29 -13.83 -6.09
N THR A 69 -19.58 -12.91 -7.03
CA THR A 69 -18.88 -12.86 -8.32
C THR A 69 -17.42 -12.43 -8.14
N VAL A 70 -17.17 -11.46 -7.26
CA VAL A 70 -15.80 -11.02 -6.91
C VAL A 70 -15.03 -12.17 -6.24
N PHE A 71 -15.64 -12.86 -5.26
CA PHE A 71 -15.03 -14.01 -4.59
C PHE A 71 -14.66 -15.12 -5.57
N SER A 72 -15.55 -15.40 -6.53
CA SER A 72 -15.27 -16.37 -7.60
C SER A 72 -14.09 -15.96 -8.47
N SER A 73 -13.93 -14.64 -8.71
CA SER A 73 -12.79 -14.10 -9.46
C SER A 73 -11.48 -14.21 -8.66
N LEU A 74 -11.50 -13.88 -7.36
CA LEU A 74 -10.35 -13.99 -6.46
C LEU A 74 -9.88 -15.46 -6.35
N LYS A 75 -10.79 -16.41 -6.15
CA LYS A 75 -10.47 -17.85 -6.10
C LYS A 75 -9.77 -18.36 -7.36
N LYS A 76 -10.19 -17.91 -8.55
CA LYS A 76 -9.52 -18.26 -9.82
C LYS A 76 -8.06 -17.78 -9.89
N LYS A 77 -7.70 -16.80 -9.06
CA LYS A 77 -6.35 -16.25 -8.90
C LYS A 77 -5.58 -16.84 -7.70
N ASN A 78 -6.12 -17.91 -7.09
CA ASN A 78 -5.59 -18.55 -5.88
C ASN A 78 -5.59 -17.63 -4.66
N ILE A 79 -6.53 -16.69 -4.58
CA ILE A 79 -6.78 -15.83 -3.41
C ILE A 79 -7.99 -16.41 -2.70
N PHE A 80 -7.78 -16.96 -1.50
CA PHE A 80 -8.78 -17.70 -0.73
C PHE A 80 -9.24 -16.96 0.52
N GLU A 81 -8.83 -15.71 0.68
CA GLU A 81 -9.25 -14.83 1.75
C GLU A 81 -9.78 -13.53 1.17
N PHE A 82 -10.85 -13.01 1.75
CA PHE A 82 -11.34 -11.69 1.42
C PHE A 82 -11.02 -10.75 2.57
N GLU A 83 -9.90 -10.05 2.43
CA GLU A 83 -9.53 -8.95 3.30
C GLU A 83 -10.08 -7.64 2.71
N PHE A 84 -10.76 -6.84 3.53
CA PHE A 84 -11.36 -5.61 3.05
C PHE A 84 -11.34 -4.48 4.07
N SER A 85 -11.24 -3.27 3.55
CA SER A 85 -11.46 -2.03 4.30
C SER A 85 -12.30 -1.04 3.48
N THR A 86 -12.94 -0.11 4.16
CA THR A 86 -13.63 1.03 3.57
C THR A 86 -13.56 2.24 4.50
N GLU A 87 -13.44 3.41 3.91
CA GLU A 87 -13.43 4.68 4.63
C GLU A 87 -14.83 5.11 5.08
N ASP A 88 -15.87 4.65 4.38
CA ASP A 88 -17.27 4.98 4.66
C ASP A 88 -17.84 4.10 5.77
N ILE A 89 -18.31 4.75 6.86
CA ILE A 89 -18.87 4.06 8.03
C ILE A 89 -20.18 3.32 7.71
N GLU A 90 -21.05 3.91 6.89
CA GLU A 90 -22.34 3.30 6.55
C GLU A 90 -22.15 2.12 5.59
N LEU A 91 -21.25 2.25 4.62
CA LEU A 91 -20.85 1.14 3.77
C LEU A 91 -20.24 0.00 4.60
N ARG A 92 -19.36 0.32 5.55
CA ARG A 92 -18.77 -0.68 6.45
C ARG A 92 -19.84 -1.43 7.25
N LYS A 93 -20.79 -0.73 7.85
CA LYS A 93 -21.90 -1.35 8.58
C LYS A 93 -22.73 -2.28 7.67
N ALA A 94 -23.03 -1.84 6.45
CA ALA A 94 -23.76 -2.64 5.48
C ALA A 94 -23.00 -3.92 5.08
N MET A 95 -21.67 -3.82 4.89
CA MET A 95 -20.82 -4.98 4.58
C MET A 95 -20.76 -5.98 5.75
N LEU A 96 -20.58 -5.49 6.99
CA LEU A 96 -20.57 -6.36 8.17
C LEU A 96 -21.89 -7.11 8.35
N ASP A 97 -23.02 -6.48 8.03
CA ASP A 97 -24.33 -7.13 8.05
C ASP A 97 -24.47 -8.17 6.91
N ILE A 98 -24.05 -7.83 5.69
CA ILE A 98 -24.05 -8.75 4.54
C ILE A 98 -23.20 -10.01 4.82
N PHE A 99 -22.10 -9.88 5.56
CA PHE A 99 -21.17 -10.95 5.88
C PHE A 99 -21.34 -11.51 7.30
N SER A 100 -22.49 -11.27 7.94
CA SER A 100 -22.78 -11.75 9.31
C SER A 100 -22.80 -13.28 9.45
N ASP A 101 -22.94 -14.01 8.34
CA ASP A 101 -22.82 -15.46 8.27
C ASP A 101 -21.38 -15.99 8.18
N LYS A 102 -20.41 -15.09 7.97
CA LYS A 102 -18.99 -15.44 7.87
C LYS A 102 -18.30 -15.36 9.23
N LYS A 103 -17.24 -16.15 9.39
CA LYS A 103 -16.33 -16.01 10.54
C LYS A 103 -15.42 -14.82 10.32
N LEU A 104 -15.90 -13.64 10.66
CA LEU A 104 -15.16 -12.39 10.50
C LEU A 104 -14.04 -12.27 11.55
N HIS A 105 -12.87 -11.93 11.06
CA HIS A 105 -11.74 -11.43 11.83
C HIS A 105 -11.59 -9.94 11.59
N SER A 106 -10.97 -9.23 12.52
CA SER A 106 -10.68 -7.80 12.36
C SER A 106 -9.42 -7.39 13.11
N GLU A 107 -8.76 -6.36 12.60
CA GLU A 107 -7.63 -5.70 13.23
C GLU A 107 -7.66 -4.22 12.87
N GLU A 108 -6.93 -3.36 13.61
CA GLU A 108 -6.72 -1.96 13.27
C GLU A 108 -5.52 -1.82 12.34
N GLU A 109 -5.66 -1.01 11.29
CA GLU A 109 -4.54 -0.53 10.49
C GLU A 109 -4.20 0.90 10.89
N TYR A 110 -2.93 1.17 11.10
CA TYR A 110 -2.36 2.45 11.50
C TYR A 110 -1.69 3.09 10.30
N SER A 111 -2.21 4.24 9.88
CA SER A 111 -1.61 5.07 8.84
C SER A 111 -0.80 6.19 9.47
N TYR A 112 0.48 6.23 9.18
CA TYR A 112 1.40 7.28 9.58
C TYR A 112 1.76 8.13 8.37
N ARG A 113 2.05 9.42 8.57
CA ARG A 113 2.47 10.32 7.49
C ARG A 113 3.71 11.11 7.84
N LYS A 114 4.46 11.45 6.79
CA LYS A 114 5.61 12.35 6.88
C LYS A 114 5.67 13.24 5.65
N SER A 115 5.75 14.56 5.90
CA SER A 115 5.79 15.62 4.87
C SER A 115 7.06 16.48 4.94
N ASP A 116 7.95 16.20 5.88
CA ASP A 116 9.23 16.88 6.06
C ASP A 116 10.41 15.92 5.86
N LYS A 117 11.55 16.46 5.48
CA LYS A 117 12.76 15.68 5.24
C LYS A 117 13.28 15.00 6.51
N CYS A 118 13.88 13.84 6.31
CA CYS A 118 14.73 13.20 7.31
C CYS A 118 16.11 13.86 7.34
N ASN A 119 16.88 13.64 8.42
CA ASN A 119 18.25 14.09 8.50
C ASN A 119 19.12 13.37 7.45
N ASP A 120 19.86 14.14 6.62
CA ASP A 120 20.68 13.64 5.51
C ASP A 120 21.95 12.91 5.96
N ASN A 121 22.33 12.97 7.24
CA ASN A 121 23.61 12.45 7.74
C ASN A 121 23.57 10.98 8.18
N VAL A 122 22.60 10.20 7.72
CA VAL A 122 22.45 8.80 8.14
C VAL A 122 23.19 7.91 7.14
N THR A 123 24.36 7.39 7.55
CA THR A 123 25.16 6.48 6.73
C THR A 123 25.32 5.10 7.38
N LEU A 124 25.53 4.09 6.56
CA LEU A 124 25.85 2.72 6.97
C LEU A 124 27.14 2.27 6.30
N PRO A 125 28.32 2.44 6.93
CA PRO A 125 29.62 2.16 6.28
C PRO A 125 29.76 0.75 5.69
N SER A 126 29.02 -0.22 6.23
CA SER A 126 29.08 -1.64 5.80
C SER A 126 28.10 -1.98 4.69
N TYR A 127 27.32 -1.02 4.19
CA TYR A 127 26.28 -1.22 3.18
C TYR A 127 26.30 -0.10 2.16
N THR A 128 26.03 -0.42 0.91
CA THR A 128 25.85 0.59 -0.15
C THR A 128 24.35 0.79 -0.36
N ILE A 129 23.90 2.04 -0.36
CA ILE A 129 22.52 2.39 -0.70
C ILE A 129 22.51 2.89 -2.14
N LEU A 130 21.65 2.29 -2.96
CA LEU A 130 21.46 2.67 -4.36
C LEU A 130 20.00 3.03 -4.60
N GLU A 131 19.76 4.09 -5.37
CA GLU A 131 18.45 4.38 -5.96
C GLU A 131 18.23 3.43 -7.14
N VAL A 132 17.01 2.86 -7.21
CA VAL A 132 16.57 2.08 -8.36
C VAL A 132 15.98 3.05 -9.37
N ASP A 133 16.88 3.72 -10.09
CA ASP A 133 16.57 4.63 -11.18
C ASP A 133 16.65 3.91 -12.54
N ARG A 134 16.47 4.67 -13.63
CA ARG A 134 16.58 4.14 -14.99
C ARG A 134 17.95 3.48 -15.23
N ARG A 135 19.04 4.06 -14.73
CA ARG A 135 20.39 3.52 -14.89
C ARG A 135 20.55 2.19 -14.17
N PHE A 136 19.96 2.06 -12.98
CA PHE A 136 19.95 0.79 -12.24
C PHE A 136 19.21 -0.29 -13.02
N LEU A 137 18.04 0.01 -13.58
CA LEU A 137 17.21 -0.94 -14.33
C LEU A 137 17.82 -1.34 -15.68
N GLU A 138 18.54 -0.45 -16.35
CA GLU A 138 19.22 -0.70 -17.62
C GLU A 138 20.57 -1.42 -17.47
N LYS A 139 21.14 -1.42 -16.27
CA LYS A 139 22.43 -2.11 -16.01
C LYS A 139 22.26 -3.61 -16.18
N ARG A 140 23.27 -4.22 -16.87
CA ARG A 140 23.36 -5.70 -16.99
C ARG A 140 23.94 -6.37 -15.74
N GLU A 141 24.34 -5.60 -14.75
CA GLU A 141 24.88 -6.13 -13.50
C GLU A 141 23.75 -6.79 -12.69
N LYS A 142 23.88 -8.07 -12.43
CA LYS A 142 22.93 -8.84 -11.62
C LYS A 142 23.32 -8.77 -10.16
N TYR A 143 22.32 -8.51 -9.31
CA TYR A 143 22.46 -8.61 -7.87
C TYR A 143 21.79 -9.88 -7.36
N GLU A 144 22.35 -10.50 -6.33
CA GLU A 144 21.63 -11.56 -5.63
C GLU A 144 20.36 -10.99 -4.98
N ASN A 145 19.27 -11.74 -5.01
CA ASN A 145 17.93 -11.37 -4.50
C ASN A 145 17.21 -10.26 -5.30
N GLU A 146 17.53 -10.09 -6.58
CA GLU A 146 16.80 -9.15 -7.44
C GLU A 146 15.30 -9.48 -7.53
N ASP A 147 14.94 -10.74 -7.36
CA ASP A 147 13.54 -11.19 -7.36
C ASP A 147 12.71 -10.43 -6.33
N MET A 148 13.28 -10.14 -5.16
CA MET A 148 12.62 -9.31 -4.14
C MET A 148 12.19 -7.93 -4.66
N LEU A 149 13.02 -7.33 -5.54
CA LEU A 149 12.74 -6.03 -6.14
C LEU A 149 11.69 -6.16 -7.24
N PHE A 150 11.94 -7.02 -8.22
CA PHE A 150 11.10 -7.10 -9.41
C PHE A 150 9.69 -7.64 -9.11
N GLU A 151 9.54 -8.55 -8.17
CA GLU A 151 8.25 -9.03 -7.70
C GLU A 151 7.39 -7.87 -7.16
N ARG A 152 7.97 -7.02 -6.31
CA ARG A 152 7.28 -5.85 -5.75
C ARG A 152 6.90 -4.83 -6.80
N LEU A 153 7.85 -4.50 -7.70
CA LEU A 153 7.57 -3.55 -8.79
C LEU A 153 6.44 -4.07 -9.68
N ASN A 154 6.47 -5.35 -10.03
CA ASN A 154 5.47 -5.99 -10.89
C ASN A 154 4.09 -6.11 -10.22
N ASN A 155 4.02 -6.16 -8.89
CA ASN A 155 2.75 -6.20 -8.16
C ASN A 155 2.13 -4.81 -7.98
N SER A 156 2.93 -3.75 -8.02
CA SER A 156 2.49 -2.37 -7.76
C SER A 156 2.25 -1.56 -9.03
N TRP A 157 3.04 -1.80 -10.09
CA TRP A 157 3.07 -0.96 -11.29
C TRP A 157 2.84 -1.80 -12.55
N TYR A 158 2.24 -1.21 -13.59
CA TYR A 158 1.98 -1.93 -14.84
C TYR A 158 3.26 -2.17 -15.64
N CYS A 159 4.20 -1.23 -15.59
CA CYS A 159 5.50 -1.31 -16.27
C CYS A 159 6.59 -0.53 -15.51
N GLN A 160 7.84 -0.61 -15.99
CA GLN A 160 8.97 0.10 -15.38
C GLN A 160 8.85 1.63 -15.53
N GLU A 161 8.26 2.11 -16.61
CA GLU A 161 8.02 3.52 -16.86
C GLU A 161 7.07 4.10 -15.82
N ASP A 162 5.97 3.40 -15.51
CA ASP A 162 5.03 3.82 -14.47
C ASP A 162 5.71 3.90 -13.10
N PHE A 163 6.52 2.88 -12.78
CA PHE A 163 7.32 2.91 -11.55
C PHE A 163 8.24 4.14 -11.50
N LEU A 164 8.98 4.41 -12.58
CA LEU A 164 9.92 5.54 -12.63
C LEU A 164 9.22 6.90 -12.54
N GLU A 165 8.00 7.00 -13.07
CA GLU A 165 7.21 8.23 -13.05
C GLU A 165 6.52 8.46 -11.71
N TYR A 166 5.91 7.41 -11.14
CA TYR A 166 5.02 7.56 -10.00
C TYR A 166 5.64 7.18 -8.66
N SER A 167 6.83 6.57 -8.65
CA SER A 167 7.42 6.03 -7.43
C SER A 167 8.90 6.35 -7.26
N LYS A 168 9.43 5.95 -6.11
CA LYS A 168 10.85 5.90 -5.77
C LYS A 168 11.18 4.55 -5.16
N CYS A 169 12.42 4.10 -5.31
CA CYS A 169 12.89 2.87 -4.70
C CYS A 169 14.37 2.98 -4.34
N PHE A 170 14.74 2.43 -3.21
CA PHE A 170 16.14 2.32 -2.77
C PHE A 170 16.41 0.91 -2.28
N VAL A 171 17.60 0.39 -2.60
CA VAL A 171 18.08 -0.90 -2.12
C VAL A 171 19.32 -0.73 -1.27
N ALA A 172 19.44 -1.55 -0.23
CA ALA A 172 20.66 -1.68 0.56
C ALA A 172 21.39 -2.93 0.09
N LEU A 173 22.64 -2.75 -0.34
CA LEU A 173 23.53 -3.82 -0.79
C LEU A 173 24.55 -4.17 0.28
N LYS A 174 24.76 -5.46 0.49
CA LYS A 174 25.96 -6.00 1.11
C LYS A 174 26.73 -6.74 0.02
N GLU A 175 27.87 -6.17 -0.41
CA GLU A 175 28.58 -6.63 -1.60
C GLU A 175 27.66 -6.57 -2.84
N LYS A 176 27.40 -7.69 -3.51
CA LYS A 176 26.48 -7.80 -4.67
C LYS A 176 25.07 -8.34 -4.30
N LYS A 177 24.70 -8.33 -3.04
CA LYS A 177 23.44 -8.89 -2.55
C LYS A 177 22.50 -7.81 -2.05
N ILE A 178 21.26 -7.79 -2.54
CA ILE A 178 20.19 -6.97 -2.00
C ILE A 178 19.80 -7.56 -0.65
N VAL A 179 19.92 -6.76 0.41
CA VAL A 179 19.62 -7.17 1.79
C VAL A 179 18.52 -6.33 2.44
N GLY A 180 18.11 -5.27 1.79
CA GLY A 180 16.99 -4.43 2.17
C GLY A 180 16.48 -3.65 0.97
N ILE A 181 15.20 -3.37 0.98
CA ILE A 181 14.49 -2.60 -0.05
C ILE A 181 13.47 -1.71 0.62
N ILE A 182 13.30 -0.52 0.08
CA ILE A 182 12.17 0.38 0.34
C ILE A 182 11.70 0.95 -0.99
N PHE A 183 10.39 0.97 -1.21
CA PHE A 183 9.84 1.54 -2.44
C PHE A 183 8.43 2.09 -2.24
N GLY A 184 8.02 3.00 -3.12
CA GLY A 184 6.64 3.46 -3.19
C GLY A 184 5.78 2.38 -3.83
N SER A 185 4.94 1.74 -3.02
CA SER A 185 4.09 0.62 -3.43
C SER A 185 2.81 1.06 -4.11
N ALA A 186 2.36 2.28 -3.80
CA ALA A 186 1.19 2.89 -4.43
C ALA A 186 1.27 4.41 -4.40
N ARG A 187 0.49 5.06 -5.27
CA ARG A 187 0.36 6.51 -5.31
C ARG A 187 -1.07 6.94 -5.61
N PHE A 188 -1.54 7.93 -4.86
CA PHE A 188 -2.75 8.67 -5.18
C PHE A 188 -2.51 10.16 -4.93
N SER A 189 -2.69 10.99 -5.96
CA SER A 189 -2.35 12.41 -5.92
C SER A 189 -0.88 12.62 -5.54
N ASN A 190 -0.59 13.38 -4.49
CA ASN A 190 0.73 13.62 -3.95
C ASN A 190 1.10 12.71 -2.75
N ILE A 191 0.33 11.67 -2.48
CA ILE A 191 0.61 10.72 -1.39
C ILE A 191 1.19 9.44 -1.97
N ILE A 192 2.35 9.01 -1.46
CA ILE A 192 3.00 7.74 -1.82
C ILE A 192 2.98 6.82 -0.59
N ASP A 193 2.41 5.63 -0.76
CA ASP A 193 2.51 4.53 0.20
C ASP A 193 3.87 3.87 0.11
N VAL A 194 4.42 3.47 1.25
CA VAL A 194 5.73 2.83 1.33
C VAL A 194 5.62 1.37 1.73
N ASP A 195 6.37 0.50 1.04
CA ASP A 195 6.69 -0.86 1.47
C ASP A 195 8.19 -0.99 1.73
N ILE A 196 8.54 -1.67 2.80
CA ILE A 196 9.94 -1.86 3.23
C ILE A 196 10.17 -3.28 3.72
N GLU A 197 11.27 -3.87 3.27
CA GLU A 197 11.75 -5.14 3.80
C GLU A 197 13.25 -5.11 4.04
N VAL A 198 13.68 -5.72 5.14
CA VAL A 198 15.09 -6.01 5.44
C VAL A 198 15.21 -7.48 5.78
N LEU A 199 16.11 -8.18 5.09
CA LEU A 199 16.39 -9.60 5.34
C LEU A 199 16.72 -9.84 6.80
N GLU A 200 16.19 -10.91 7.37
CA GLU A 200 16.27 -11.19 8.82
C GLU A 200 17.68 -11.09 9.39
N LYS A 201 18.67 -11.70 8.71
CA LYS A 201 20.10 -11.68 9.11
C LYS A 201 20.71 -10.27 9.13
N HIS A 202 20.05 -9.29 8.53
CA HIS A 202 20.49 -7.90 8.43
C HIS A 202 19.65 -6.93 9.25
N ARG A 203 18.60 -7.39 9.93
CA ARG A 203 17.76 -6.58 10.83
C ARG A 203 18.56 -6.06 12.04
N LYS A 204 18.02 -5.05 12.72
CA LYS A 204 18.60 -4.37 13.90
C LYS A 204 19.97 -3.73 13.66
N LYS A 205 20.35 -3.47 12.39
CA LYS A 205 21.60 -2.81 11.99
C LYS A 205 21.38 -1.39 11.45
N GLY A 206 20.18 -0.83 11.59
CA GLY A 206 19.84 0.52 11.13
C GLY A 206 19.45 0.65 9.65
N ILE A 207 19.44 -0.47 8.88
CA ILE A 207 19.18 -0.45 7.43
C ILE A 207 17.81 0.17 7.12
N ALA A 208 16.75 -0.25 7.82
CA ALA A 208 15.40 0.29 7.61
C ALA A 208 15.37 1.82 7.82
N THR A 209 16.00 2.33 8.88
CA THR A 209 16.05 3.77 9.17
C THR A 209 16.76 4.55 8.06
N VAL A 210 17.88 4.01 7.55
CA VAL A 210 18.65 4.67 6.47
C VAL A 210 17.88 4.65 5.16
N LEU A 211 17.34 3.49 4.77
CA LEU A 211 16.51 3.36 3.57
C LEU A 211 15.32 4.33 3.63
N THR A 212 14.65 4.42 4.79
CA THR A 212 13.53 5.34 4.99
C THR A 212 13.96 6.80 4.80
N ALA A 213 15.13 7.21 5.31
CA ALA A 213 15.60 8.58 5.13
C ALA A 213 15.85 8.91 3.65
N TYR A 214 16.51 8.02 2.90
CA TYR A 214 16.73 8.20 1.46
C TYR A 214 15.39 8.29 0.70
N PHE A 215 14.47 7.38 0.98
CA PHE A 215 13.17 7.33 0.32
C PHE A 215 12.33 8.58 0.61
N VAL A 216 12.17 8.95 1.89
CA VAL A 216 11.41 10.13 2.31
C VAL A 216 11.98 11.39 1.65
N ASN A 217 13.29 11.58 1.69
CA ASN A 217 13.92 12.78 1.11
C ASN A 217 13.72 12.85 -0.41
N ALA A 218 13.76 11.73 -1.12
CA ALA A 218 13.47 11.67 -2.55
C ALA A 218 12.00 11.98 -2.85
N CYS A 219 11.06 11.44 -2.07
CA CYS A 219 9.62 11.70 -2.24
C CYS A 219 9.27 13.16 -1.94
N ILE A 220 9.79 13.73 -0.86
CA ILE A 220 9.59 15.16 -0.52
C ILE A 220 10.18 16.07 -1.61
N HIS A 221 11.32 15.70 -2.19
CA HIS A 221 11.92 16.47 -3.29
C HIS A 221 11.01 16.59 -4.52
N ILE A 222 10.19 15.59 -4.78
CA ILE A 222 9.20 15.60 -5.87
C ILE A 222 7.80 16.06 -5.42
N GLY A 223 7.68 16.68 -4.23
CA GLY A 223 6.45 17.26 -3.71
C GLY A 223 5.45 16.25 -3.14
N CYS A 224 5.89 15.04 -2.81
CA CYS A 224 5.02 14.00 -2.26
C CYS A 224 5.09 13.91 -0.74
N ILE A 225 3.98 13.54 -0.14
CA ILE A 225 3.85 13.10 1.25
C ILE A 225 4.05 11.58 1.29
N VAL A 226 4.83 11.08 2.23
CA VAL A 226 5.01 9.63 2.41
C VAL A 226 4.01 9.13 3.45
N GLN A 227 3.24 8.10 3.07
CA GLN A 227 2.36 7.37 3.97
C GLN A 227 2.97 6.00 4.29
N TRP A 228 2.80 5.57 5.53
CA TRP A 228 3.26 4.28 6.03
C TRP A 228 2.09 3.59 6.71
N ASP A 229 1.59 2.54 6.10
CA ASP A 229 0.50 1.75 6.65
C ASP A 229 1.04 0.46 7.28
N CYS A 230 0.54 0.12 8.45
CA CYS A 230 0.85 -1.14 9.11
C CYS A 230 -0.26 -1.54 10.08
N VAL A 231 -0.43 -2.84 10.25
CA VAL A 231 -1.42 -3.38 11.18
C VAL A 231 -0.97 -3.23 12.64
N GLU A 232 -1.92 -3.17 13.55
CA GLU A 232 -1.68 -3.00 15.00
C GLU A 232 -0.73 -4.03 15.58
N SER A 233 -0.83 -5.29 15.15
CA SER A 233 0.06 -6.37 15.58
C SER A 233 1.50 -6.22 15.10
N ASN A 234 1.76 -5.41 14.04
CA ASN A 234 3.11 -5.17 13.52
C ASN A 234 3.85 -4.04 14.26
N VAL A 235 4.03 -4.22 15.57
CA VAL A 235 4.73 -3.26 16.45
C VAL A 235 6.14 -2.90 15.95
N LYS A 236 6.80 -3.82 15.21
CA LYS A 236 8.13 -3.55 14.65
C LYS A 236 8.08 -2.52 13.53
N SER A 237 7.08 -2.57 12.68
CA SER A 237 6.85 -1.60 11.61
C SER A 237 6.52 -0.23 12.19
N GLN A 238 5.60 -0.17 13.17
CA GLN A 238 5.25 1.05 13.88
C GLN A 238 6.48 1.72 14.50
N ALA A 239 7.31 0.96 15.22
CA ALA A 239 8.52 1.48 15.85
C ALA A 239 9.53 2.05 14.83
N VAL A 240 9.60 1.51 13.60
CA VAL A 240 10.45 2.07 12.54
C VAL A 240 9.85 3.38 12.02
N ALA A 241 8.55 3.43 11.73
CA ALA A 241 7.86 4.63 11.27
C ALA A 241 8.03 5.79 12.28
N GLU A 242 7.74 5.55 13.55
CA GLU A 242 7.86 6.54 14.62
C GLU A 242 9.30 7.02 14.81
N LYS A 243 10.27 6.10 14.81
CA LYS A 243 11.70 6.43 14.89
C LYS A 243 12.17 7.31 13.70
N CYS A 244 11.58 7.13 12.53
CA CYS A 244 11.86 7.94 11.35
C CYS A 244 11.08 9.26 11.33
N GLY A 245 10.31 9.57 12.37
CA GLY A 245 9.58 10.83 12.54
C GLY A 245 8.25 10.88 11.81
N PHE A 246 7.71 9.72 11.42
CA PHE A 246 6.33 9.66 10.93
C PHE A 246 5.36 9.88 12.09
N GLN A 247 4.27 10.59 11.82
CA GLN A 247 3.22 10.87 12.80
C GLN A 247 1.97 10.07 12.47
N LEU A 248 1.35 9.51 13.49
CA LEU A 248 0.08 8.81 13.34
C LEU A 248 -0.98 9.78 12.78
N PHE A 249 -1.49 9.48 11.61
CA PHE A 249 -2.49 10.27 10.91
C PHE A 249 -3.90 9.72 11.13
N LYS A 250 -4.05 8.39 11.01
CA LYS A 250 -5.35 7.73 11.05
C LYS A 250 -5.23 6.28 11.52
N LYS A 251 -6.31 5.80 12.12
CA LYS A 251 -6.55 4.37 12.36
C LYS A 251 -7.83 3.99 11.67
N ARG A 252 -7.85 2.81 11.07
CA ARG A 252 -9.06 2.25 10.46
C ARG A 252 -9.14 0.75 10.69
N PRO A 253 -10.33 0.19 10.97
CA PRO A 253 -10.48 -1.24 11.02
C PRO A 253 -10.46 -1.84 9.61
N PHE A 254 -9.83 -2.99 9.46
CA PHE A 254 -10.01 -3.87 8.33
C PHE A 254 -10.50 -5.23 8.81
N TYR A 255 -11.09 -5.98 7.93
CA TYR A 255 -11.77 -7.23 8.24
C TYR A 255 -11.38 -8.28 7.22
N TRP A 256 -11.37 -9.56 7.63
CA TRP A 256 -11.15 -10.65 6.69
C TRP A 256 -11.90 -11.91 7.10
N PHE A 257 -12.09 -12.77 6.13
CA PHE A 257 -12.66 -14.11 6.28
C PHE A 257 -12.26 -15.01 5.12
N ASP A 258 -12.28 -16.31 5.33
CA ASP A 258 -12.02 -17.31 4.29
C ASP A 258 -13.18 -17.35 3.27
N LEU A 259 -12.82 -17.41 1.98
CA LEU A 259 -13.77 -17.43 0.85
C LEU A 259 -14.41 -18.79 0.62
#